data_f3372a1085cee26fdab48dd28ce78935
#
_entry.id   f3372a1085cee26fdab48dd28ce78935
#
_cell.length_a   1.000
_cell.length_b   1.000
_cell.length_c   1.000
_cell.angle_alpha   90.00
_cell.angle_beta   90.00
_cell.angle_gamma   90.00
#
_symmetry.space_group_name_H-M   'P 1'
#
loop_
_entity.id
_entity.type
_entity.pdbx_description
1 polymer ?
#
loop_
_entity_poly.entity_id
_entity_poly.type
_entity_poly.pdbx_seq_one_letter_code
_entity_poly.pdbx_strand_id
1 'polypeptide(L)'
;FKEGDIMLPPGKKAFVLSQDDVCYYEYMDGDGFASRMVIGEDGKPTCEMKLDDGSVVTGDYDLVPILNRFIEEHPGFSYKGAKGVLAFTGYNGILGYRTAASYSESPTYESDREMAAAVAQCLRDDGWELASHSWGHRNMGQISMENFITDTTKWENEVDSLIGPTDIILYPFGADIGDWRLYTTENERFNYLYAAGFRYFCNVDSNQYW
;
A
#
# COMPACT_ATOMS: atom_id res chain seq x y z
N PHE A 1 -12.07 2.30 -15.05
CA PHE A 1 -13.09 3.37 -15.03
C PHE A 1 -13.93 3.32 -16.28
N LYS A 2 -15.26 3.43 -16.15
CA LYS A 2 -16.15 3.67 -17.28
C LYS A 2 -16.33 5.17 -17.46
N GLU A 3 -16.37 5.62 -18.71
CA GLU A 3 -16.67 7.03 -19.00
C GLU A 3 -18.02 7.43 -18.37
N GLY A 4 -18.02 8.53 -17.61
CA GLY A 4 -19.21 9.05 -16.96
C GLY A 4 -19.50 8.55 -15.54
N ASP A 5 -18.68 7.64 -14.97
CA ASP A 5 -18.92 7.14 -13.61
C ASP A 5 -18.54 8.15 -12.52
N ILE A 6 -17.66 9.10 -12.82
CA ILE A 6 -17.24 10.16 -11.88
C ILE A 6 -17.82 11.49 -12.33
N MET A 7 -18.82 11.98 -11.61
CA MET A 7 -19.45 13.29 -11.82
C MET A 7 -18.96 14.28 -10.77
N LEU A 8 -18.12 15.21 -11.19
CA LEU A 8 -17.59 16.26 -10.32
C LEU A 8 -18.35 17.57 -10.50
N PRO A 9 -18.50 18.39 -9.43
CA PRO A 9 -19.00 19.75 -9.53
C PRO A 9 -18.14 20.60 -10.47
N PRO A 10 -18.68 21.65 -11.09
CA PRO A 10 -17.92 22.57 -11.94
C PRO A 10 -16.69 23.11 -11.19
N GLY A 11 -15.54 23.13 -11.87
CA GLY A 11 -14.28 23.62 -11.33
C GLY A 11 -13.51 22.64 -10.44
N LYS A 12 -14.02 21.44 -10.21
CA LYS A 12 -13.30 20.35 -9.52
C LYS A 12 -12.57 19.46 -10.53
N LYS A 13 -11.40 18.96 -10.12
CA LYS A 13 -10.64 17.94 -10.84
C LYS A 13 -10.47 16.72 -9.94
N ALA A 14 -10.61 15.53 -10.50
CA ALA A 14 -10.30 14.30 -9.80
C ALA A 14 -8.77 14.07 -9.79
N PHE A 15 -8.28 13.51 -8.71
CA PHE A 15 -6.94 12.93 -8.62
C PHE A 15 -6.96 11.76 -7.65
N VAL A 16 -5.99 10.87 -7.75
CA VAL A 16 -5.81 9.74 -6.86
C VAL A 16 -4.55 10.00 -6.03
N LEU A 17 -4.67 9.82 -4.73
CA LEU A 17 -3.53 9.78 -3.82
C LEU A 17 -3.08 8.34 -3.66
N SER A 18 -1.78 8.10 -3.70
CA SER A 18 -1.18 6.83 -3.31
C SER A 18 0.02 7.06 -2.42
N GLN A 19 0.26 6.13 -1.49
CA GLN A 19 1.46 6.06 -0.68
C GLN A 19 2.08 4.69 -0.88
N ASP A 20 3.35 4.67 -1.21
CA ASP A 20 4.13 3.47 -1.40
C ASP A 20 4.85 3.08 -0.10
N ASP A 21 5.37 1.86 -0.05
CA ASP A 21 6.24 1.38 1.04
C ASP A 21 5.63 1.49 2.45
N VAL A 22 4.32 1.22 2.60
CA VAL A 22 3.64 1.31 3.90
C VAL A 22 4.04 0.12 4.81
N CYS A 23 5.34 -0.02 5.02
CA CYS A 23 5.98 -1.08 5.81
C CYS A 23 6.47 -0.61 7.16
N TYR A 24 6.88 0.67 7.25
CA TYR A 24 7.57 1.22 8.43
C TYR A 24 8.80 0.37 8.77
N TYR A 25 9.86 0.57 7.99
CA TYR A 25 11.10 -0.20 8.11
C TYR A 25 11.81 0.04 9.44
N GLU A 26 12.36 -1.02 10.06
CA GLU A 26 13.06 -0.91 11.33
C GLU A 26 14.23 0.08 11.33
N TYR A 27 14.91 0.20 10.19
CA TYR A 27 16.04 1.13 10.06
C TYR A 27 15.63 2.61 10.11
N MET A 28 14.33 2.91 10.01
CA MET A 28 13.78 4.27 10.09
C MET A 28 13.34 4.65 11.52
N ASP A 29 13.41 3.72 12.48
CA ASP A 29 13.10 4.01 13.88
C ASP A 29 14.06 5.07 14.44
N GLY A 30 13.51 6.16 14.99
CA GLY A 30 14.30 7.28 15.51
C GLY A 30 14.60 8.39 14.50
N ASP A 31 14.31 8.19 13.21
CA ASP A 31 14.54 9.20 12.17
C ASP A 31 13.35 10.19 12.00
N GLY A 32 12.39 10.17 12.95
CA GLY A 32 11.21 11.05 12.94
C GLY A 32 10.05 10.53 12.08
N PHE A 33 10.11 9.29 11.64
CA PHE A 33 9.01 8.59 10.95
C PHE A 33 8.13 7.82 11.94
N ALA A 34 6.89 7.54 11.53
CA ALA A 34 6.06 6.60 12.25
C ALA A 34 6.73 5.22 12.30
N SER A 35 6.60 4.52 13.44
CA SER A 35 7.15 3.17 13.62
C SER A 35 6.15 2.10 13.19
N ARG A 36 4.86 2.38 13.33
CA ARG A 36 3.78 1.50 12.86
C ARG A 36 2.44 2.23 12.80
N MET A 37 1.51 1.62 12.10
CA MET A 37 0.10 2.00 12.11
C MET A 37 -0.65 1.15 13.13
N VAL A 38 -1.56 1.77 13.86
CA VAL A 38 -2.36 1.13 14.91
C VAL A 38 -3.82 1.58 14.81
N ILE A 39 -4.71 0.90 15.52
CA ILE A 39 -6.10 1.33 15.69
C ILE A 39 -6.16 2.20 16.95
N GLY A 40 -6.56 3.45 16.79
CA GLY A 40 -6.71 4.40 17.88
C GLY A 40 -7.88 4.08 18.83
N GLU A 41 -7.98 4.81 19.93
CA GLU A 41 -9.08 4.65 20.91
C GLU A 41 -10.45 4.96 20.30
N ASP A 42 -10.50 5.76 19.27
CA ASP A 42 -11.70 6.10 18.47
C ASP A 42 -12.07 5.05 17.42
N GLY A 43 -11.27 3.97 17.31
CA GLY A 43 -11.45 2.91 16.33
C GLY A 43 -10.97 3.26 14.93
N LYS A 44 -10.27 4.39 14.72
CA LYS A 44 -9.72 4.81 13.43
C LYS A 44 -8.23 4.47 13.31
N PRO A 45 -7.70 4.34 12.08
CA PRO A 45 -6.28 4.13 11.88
C PRO A 45 -5.49 5.40 12.26
N THR A 46 -4.45 5.23 13.08
CA THR A 46 -3.50 6.25 13.51
C THR A 46 -2.09 5.67 13.54
N CYS A 47 -1.08 6.46 13.91
CA CYS A 47 0.30 6.00 13.93
C CYS A 47 0.90 6.04 15.33
N GLU A 48 1.81 5.10 15.60
CA GLU A 48 2.80 5.20 16.68
C GLU A 48 4.13 5.69 16.12
N MET A 49 4.84 6.48 16.91
CA MET A 49 6.20 6.91 16.64
C MET A 49 7.06 6.67 17.86
N LYS A 50 8.20 6.03 17.65
CA LYS A 50 9.21 5.81 18.68
C LYS A 50 10.14 7.02 18.73
N LEU A 51 10.28 7.62 19.91
CA LEU A 51 11.15 8.77 20.13
C LEU A 51 12.55 8.34 20.52
N ASP A 52 13.51 9.28 20.47
CA ASP A 52 14.92 9.05 20.78
C ASP A 52 15.15 8.52 22.21
N ASP A 53 14.28 8.88 23.16
CA ASP A 53 14.33 8.40 24.54
C ASP A 53 13.72 7.00 24.73
N GLY A 54 13.24 6.38 23.63
CA GLY A 54 12.60 5.08 23.62
C GLY A 54 11.12 5.09 23.99
N SER A 55 10.54 6.24 24.31
CA SER A 55 9.10 6.34 24.51
C SER A 55 8.35 6.23 23.19
N VAL A 56 7.08 5.81 23.25
CA VAL A 56 6.20 5.69 22.08
C VAL A 56 5.04 6.66 22.26
N VAL A 57 4.77 7.42 21.21
CA VAL A 57 3.67 8.37 21.15
C VAL A 57 2.73 8.01 20.02
N THR A 58 1.43 8.28 20.20
CA THR A 58 0.39 8.03 19.19
C THR A 58 -0.07 9.36 18.61
N GLY A 59 -0.27 9.41 17.30
CA GLY A 59 -0.73 10.62 16.63
C GLY A 59 -0.67 10.57 15.10
N ASP A 60 -0.84 11.75 14.52
CA ASP A 60 -0.92 11.96 13.06
C ASP A 60 0.48 12.08 12.44
N TYR A 61 1.22 10.99 12.40
CA TYR A 61 2.62 10.97 11.97
C TYR A 61 2.81 10.46 10.54
N ASP A 62 1.73 10.17 9.80
CA ASP A 62 1.79 9.74 8.39
C ASP A 62 0.51 10.13 7.63
N LEU A 63 0.49 9.87 6.32
CA LEU A 63 -0.58 10.26 5.39
C LEU A 63 -1.97 9.88 5.88
N VAL A 64 -2.15 8.66 6.39
CA VAL A 64 -3.48 8.13 6.75
C VAL A 64 -4.19 8.99 7.79
N PRO A 65 -3.68 9.19 9.00
CA PRO A 65 -4.38 10.00 9.98
C PRO A 65 -4.44 11.49 9.60
N ILE A 66 -3.41 12.01 8.92
CA ILE A 66 -3.40 13.40 8.43
C ILE A 66 -4.52 13.62 7.41
N LEU A 67 -4.65 12.73 6.41
CA LEU A 67 -5.69 12.85 5.40
C LEU A 67 -7.08 12.63 5.98
N ASN A 68 -7.24 11.71 6.91
CA ASN A 68 -8.49 11.47 7.60
C ASN A 68 -9.00 12.76 8.28
N ARG A 69 -8.14 13.40 9.07
CA ARG A 69 -8.48 14.69 9.71
C ARG A 69 -8.77 15.78 8.67
N PHE A 70 -7.97 15.88 7.62
CA PHE A 70 -8.20 16.85 6.57
C PHE A 70 -9.57 16.67 5.89
N ILE A 71 -9.98 15.43 5.63
CA ILE A 71 -11.28 15.11 5.03
C ILE A 71 -12.43 15.47 6.00
N GLU A 72 -12.27 15.26 7.31
CA GLU A 72 -13.25 15.66 8.30
C GLU A 72 -13.47 17.19 8.31
N GLU A 73 -12.39 17.95 8.21
CA GLU A 73 -12.43 19.41 8.12
C GLU A 73 -12.91 19.91 6.74
N HIS A 74 -12.66 19.11 5.69
CA HIS A 74 -12.95 19.43 4.28
C HIS A 74 -13.73 18.31 3.56
N PRO A 75 -14.97 18.01 3.95
CA PRO A 75 -15.70 16.84 3.42
C PRO A 75 -15.94 16.87 1.90
N GLY A 76 -15.89 18.05 1.28
CA GLY A 76 -15.97 18.21 -0.18
C GLY A 76 -14.69 17.82 -0.94
N PHE A 77 -13.61 17.46 -0.24
CA PHE A 77 -12.36 16.96 -0.83
C PHE A 77 -12.50 15.49 -1.26
N SER A 78 -13.11 14.67 -0.43
CA SER A 78 -13.29 13.25 -0.70
C SER A 78 -14.50 12.98 -1.60
N TYR A 79 -14.31 12.25 -2.68
CA TYR A 79 -15.38 11.80 -3.54
C TYR A 79 -16.06 10.55 -2.97
N LYS A 80 -17.27 10.70 -2.46
CA LYS A 80 -18.08 9.61 -1.87
C LYS A 80 -17.38 8.82 -0.74
N GLY A 81 -16.53 9.48 0.03
CA GLY A 81 -15.78 8.85 1.11
C GLY A 81 -14.48 8.15 0.70
N ALA A 82 -14.14 8.13 -0.60
CA ALA A 82 -12.86 7.59 -1.06
C ALA A 82 -11.68 8.38 -0.48
N LYS A 83 -10.61 7.69 -0.12
CA LYS A 83 -9.41 8.30 0.45
C LYS A 83 -8.23 8.19 -0.50
N GLY A 84 -7.46 7.13 -0.41
CA GLY A 84 -6.31 6.91 -1.27
C GLY A 84 -5.96 5.43 -1.37
N VAL A 85 -4.83 5.15 -1.99
CA VAL A 85 -4.29 3.81 -2.17
C VAL A 85 -3.04 3.66 -1.32
N LEU A 86 -2.95 2.59 -0.54
CA LEU A 86 -1.77 2.24 0.25
C LEU A 86 -1.13 1.00 -0.35
N ALA A 87 0.12 1.11 -0.78
CA ALA A 87 0.83 0.04 -1.45
C ALA A 87 1.90 -0.57 -0.55
N PHE A 88 1.87 -1.90 -0.43
CA PHE A 88 2.69 -2.65 0.52
C PHE A 88 3.75 -3.47 -0.19
N THR A 89 5.00 -3.35 0.28
CA THR A 89 6.04 -4.36 0.11
C THR A 89 5.89 -5.43 1.20
N GLY A 90 6.56 -6.60 1.04
CA GLY A 90 6.39 -7.71 1.97
C GLY A 90 7.63 -8.10 2.77
N TYR A 91 8.83 -7.79 2.27
CA TYR A 91 10.08 -8.37 2.78
C TYR A 91 10.45 -8.00 4.24
N ASN A 92 9.91 -6.90 4.77
CA ASN A 92 10.02 -6.50 6.18
C ASN A 92 8.68 -6.60 6.95
N GLY A 93 7.65 -7.17 6.31
CA GLY A 93 6.29 -7.13 6.82
C GLY A 93 5.55 -5.87 6.39
N ILE A 94 4.40 -5.61 7.00
CA ILE A 94 3.50 -4.50 6.63
C ILE A 94 3.08 -3.70 7.87
N LEU A 95 2.77 -2.41 7.66
CA LEU A 95 2.19 -1.53 8.69
C LEU A 95 3.04 -1.40 9.97
N GLY A 96 4.34 -1.73 9.92
CA GLY A 96 5.24 -1.73 11.07
C GLY A 96 5.27 -3.04 11.87
N TYR A 97 4.50 -4.04 11.44
CA TYR A 97 4.48 -5.39 12.00
C TYR A 97 5.39 -6.32 11.20
N ARG A 98 6.16 -7.16 11.87
CA ARG A 98 7.16 -8.05 11.24
C ARG A 98 6.51 -9.34 10.77
N THR A 99 5.68 -9.24 9.71
CA THR A 99 4.82 -10.31 9.20
C THR A 99 5.46 -11.18 8.13
N ALA A 100 6.66 -10.82 7.62
CA ALA A 100 7.36 -11.62 6.61
C ALA A 100 7.83 -12.97 7.16
N ALA A 101 7.86 -14.00 6.32
CA ALA A 101 8.26 -15.35 6.72
C ALA A 101 9.67 -15.43 7.34
N SER A 102 10.55 -14.46 7.03
CA SER A 102 11.87 -14.34 7.66
C SER A 102 11.83 -14.06 9.17
N TYR A 103 10.71 -13.62 9.70
CA TYR A 103 10.49 -13.36 11.12
C TYR A 103 9.72 -14.49 11.83
N SER A 104 9.49 -15.64 11.17
CA SER A 104 8.69 -16.75 11.72
C SER A 104 9.17 -17.30 13.06
N GLU A 105 10.44 -17.14 13.38
CA GLU A 105 11.03 -17.55 14.68
C GLU A 105 10.87 -16.47 15.76
N SER A 106 10.34 -15.29 15.44
CA SER A 106 10.08 -14.24 16.43
C SER A 106 8.93 -14.63 17.36
N PRO A 107 9.05 -14.40 18.67
CA PRO A 107 7.97 -14.68 19.62
C PRO A 107 6.72 -13.82 19.35
N THR A 108 6.84 -12.73 18.60
CA THR A 108 5.73 -11.83 18.25
C THR A 108 5.14 -12.11 16.87
N TYR A 109 5.69 -13.05 16.10
CA TYR A 109 5.32 -13.26 14.70
C TYR A 109 3.82 -13.44 14.48
N GLU A 110 3.18 -14.34 15.23
CA GLU A 110 1.74 -14.59 15.08
C GLU A 110 0.90 -13.38 15.53
N SER A 111 1.25 -12.74 16.64
CA SER A 111 0.56 -11.53 17.12
C SER A 111 0.76 -10.34 16.15
N ASP A 112 1.92 -10.22 15.55
CA ASP A 112 2.20 -9.19 14.53
C ASP A 112 1.31 -9.40 13.29
N ARG A 113 1.13 -10.64 12.85
CA ARG A 113 0.24 -10.99 11.73
C ARG A 113 -1.23 -10.69 12.05
N GLU A 114 -1.68 -11.06 13.25
CA GLU A 114 -3.05 -10.77 13.70
C GLU A 114 -3.31 -9.26 13.75
N MET A 115 -2.39 -8.50 14.33
CA MET A 115 -2.53 -7.04 14.42
C MET A 115 -2.45 -6.36 13.06
N ALA A 116 -1.53 -6.78 12.18
CA ALA A 116 -1.44 -6.26 10.83
C ALA A 116 -2.75 -6.48 10.04
N ALA A 117 -3.33 -7.67 10.15
CA ALA A 117 -4.62 -7.98 9.52
C ALA A 117 -5.77 -7.11 10.08
N ALA A 118 -5.80 -6.90 11.41
CA ALA A 118 -6.81 -6.05 12.03
C ALA A 118 -6.69 -4.58 11.59
N VAL A 119 -5.47 -4.05 11.51
CA VAL A 119 -5.22 -2.68 11.02
C VAL A 119 -5.55 -2.57 9.54
N ALA A 120 -5.20 -3.57 8.73
CA ALA A 120 -5.55 -3.58 7.31
C ALA A 120 -7.08 -3.59 7.09
N GLN A 121 -7.83 -4.34 7.89
CA GLN A 121 -9.29 -4.30 7.85
C GLN A 121 -9.83 -2.93 8.29
N CYS A 122 -9.27 -2.34 9.35
CA CYS A 122 -9.63 -1.00 9.80
C CYS A 122 -9.43 0.06 8.69
N LEU A 123 -8.32 -0.03 7.94
CA LEU A 123 -8.06 0.83 6.78
C LEU A 123 -9.12 0.67 5.68
N ARG A 124 -9.49 -0.57 5.34
CA ARG A 124 -10.55 -0.83 4.36
C ARG A 124 -11.89 -0.26 4.79
N ASP A 125 -12.26 -0.47 6.05
CA ASP A 125 -13.52 0.03 6.63
C ASP A 125 -13.54 1.56 6.67
N ASP A 126 -12.38 2.18 6.79
CA ASP A 126 -12.18 3.64 6.78
C ASP A 126 -12.11 4.24 5.35
N GLY A 127 -12.18 3.41 4.29
CA GLY A 127 -12.28 3.85 2.89
C GLY A 127 -10.96 3.94 2.13
N TRP A 128 -9.90 3.28 2.63
CA TRP A 128 -8.62 3.15 1.93
C TRP A 128 -8.61 1.92 1.02
N GLU A 129 -8.05 2.07 -0.17
CA GLU A 129 -7.71 0.95 -1.04
C GLU A 129 -6.32 0.42 -0.70
N LEU A 130 -6.17 -0.91 -0.69
CA LEU A 130 -4.89 -1.56 -0.39
C LEU A 130 -4.35 -2.20 -1.66
N ALA A 131 -3.05 -2.06 -1.91
CA ALA A 131 -2.43 -2.44 -3.17
C ALA A 131 -1.10 -3.17 -2.98
N SER A 132 -0.66 -3.84 -4.03
CA SER A 132 0.69 -4.42 -4.10
C SER A 132 1.73 -3.37 -4.49
N HIS A 133 2.91 -3.44 -3.83
CA HIS A 133 4.13 -2.75 -4.24
C HIS A 133 5.29 -3.74 -4.46
N SER A 134 5.01 -4.93 -4.98
CA SER A 134 5.84 -6.13 -5.02
C SER A 134 6.26 -6.63 -3.63
N TRP A 135 6.72 -7.88 -3.51
CA TRP A 135 7.18 -8.37 -2.21
C TRP A 135 8.52 -7.76 -1.81
N GLY A 136 9.48 -7.74 -2.73
CA GLY A 136 10.88 -7.39 -2.48
C GLY A 136 11.28 -6.00 -2.97
N HIS A 137 10.33 -5.11 -3.27
CA HIS A 137 10.61 -3.79 -3.86
C HIS A 137 11.55 -3.89 -5.08
N ARG A 138 11.18 -4.76 -6.03
CA ARG A 138 12.01 -5.07 -7.20
C ARG A 138 11.61 -4.23 -8.41
N ASN A 139 12.60 -3.96 -9.29
CA ASN A 139 12.28 -3.43 -10.61
C ASN A 139 11.59 -4.50 -11.46
N MET A 140 10.26 -4.49 -11.46
CA MET A 140 9.41 -5.50 -12.07
C MET A 140 9.60 -5.62 -13.59
N GLY A 141 10.09 -4.56 -14.24
CA GLY A 141 10.40 -4.57 -15.67
C GLY A 141 11.74 -5.23 -16.02
N GLN A 142 12.66 -5.35 -15.05
CA GLN A 142 14.05 -5.77 -15.33
C GLN A 142 14.44 -7.12 -14.72
N ILE A 143 13.81 -7.56 -13.63
CA ILE A 143 14.10 -8.87 -13.03
C ILE A 143 13.75 -10.02 -13.98
N SER A 144 14.40 -11.19 -13.83
CA SER A 144 14.03 -12.37 -14.62
C SER A 144 12.59 -12.78 -14.38
N MET A 145 11.96 -13.48 -15.33
CA MET A 145 10.58 -13.95 -15.16
C MET A 145 10.44 -14.91 -13.98
N GLU A 146 11.43 -15.71 -13.68
CA GLU A 146 11.48 -16.58 -12.50
C GLU A 146 11.42 -15.76 -11.19
N ASN A 147 12.24 -14.71 -11.08
CA ASN A 147 12.23 -13.81 -9.92
C ASN A 147 10.93 -13.02 -9.83
N PHE A 148 10.36 -12.64 -10.96
CA PHE A 148 9.07 -11.95 -11.04
C PHE A 148 7.93 -12.81 -10.48
N ILE A 149 7.84 -14.06 -10.90
CA ILE A 149 6.88 -15.05 -10.39
C ILE A 149 7.09 -15.27 -8.90
N THR A 150 8.35 -15.49 -8.48
CA THR A 150 8.68 -15.73 -7.08
C THR A 150 8.30 -14.54 -6.19
N ASP A 151 8.58 -13.31 -6.62
CA ASP A 151 8.25 -12.09 -5.89
C ASP A 151 6.72 -11.92 -5.76
N THR A 152 5.98 -12.07 -6.85
CA THR A 152 4.53 -11.97 -6.84
C THR A 152 3.90 -13.06 -5.95
N THR A 153 4.35 -14.31 -6.07
CA THR A 153 3.83 -15.42 -5.24
C THR A 153 4.11 -15.21 -3.75
N LYS A 154 5.28 -14.67 -3.40
CA LYS A 154 5.57 -14.30 -2.01
C LYS A 154 4.64 -13.20 -1.53
N TRP A 155 4.40 -12.18 -2.35
CA TRP A 155 3.49 -11.12 -2.01
C TRP A 155 2.08 -11.64 -1.73
N GLU A 156 1.54 -12.49 -2.60
CA GLU A 156 0.24 -13.14 -2.41
C GLU A 156 0.17 -13.92 -1.09
N ASN A 157 1.21 -14.69 -0.77
CA ASN A 157 1.22 -15.53 0.43
C ASN A 157 1.43 -14.74 1.73
N GLU A 158 2.26 -13.71 1.73
CA GLU A 158 2.72 -13.03 2.94
C GLU A 158 2.00 -11.70 3.18
N VAL A 159 1.48 -11.05 2.13
CA VAL A 159 0.81 -9.74 2.22
C VAL A 159 -0.68 -9.86 1.91
N ASP A 160 -1.07 -10.34 0.72
CA ASP A 160 -2.48 -10.46 0.32
C ASP A 160 -3.29 -11.28 1.32
N SER A 161 -2.70 -12.34 1.87
CA SER A 161 -3.29 -13.17 2.92
C SER A 161 -3.66 -12.40 4.21
N LEU A 162 -3.06 -11.23 4.44
CA LEU A 162 -3.30 -10.38 5.60
C LEU A 162 -4.22 -9.20 5.27
N ILE A 163 -3.96 -8.54 4.14
CA ILE A 163 -4.72 -7.35 3.77
C ILE A 163 -6.03 -7.67 3.06
N GLY A 164 -6.25 -8.93 2.65
CA GLY A 164 -7.35 -9.36 1.79
C GLY A 164 -7.10 -9.01 0.32
N PRO A 165 -7.92 -9.56 -0.60
CA PRO A 165 -7.66 -9.50 -2.03
C PRO A 165 -7.64 -8.07 -2.56
N THR A 166 -6.69 -7.82 -3.47
CA THR A 166 -6.61 -6.59 -4.24
C THR A 166 -6.33 -6.88 -5.71
N ASP A 167 -6.80 -5.98 -6.57
CA ASP A 167 -6.53 -6.02 -8.01
C ASP A 167 -5.64 -4.85 -8.48
N ILE A 168 -5.01 -4.13 -7.53
CA ILE A 168 -4.19 -2.96 -7.78
C ILE A 168 -2.72 -3.28 -7.51
N ILE A 169 -1.85 -2.95 -8.45
CA ILE A 169 -0.39 -2.98 -8.28
C ILE A 169 0.23 -1.63 -8.65
N LEU A 170 1.06 -1.11 -7.76
CA LEU A 170 1.95 0.03 -8.01
C LEU A 170 3.36 -0.51 -8.20
N TYR A 171 4.00 -0.18 -9.33
CA TYR A 171 5.33 -0.70 -9.61
C TYR A 171 6.41 0.04 -8.84
N PRO A 172 7.30 -0.67 -8.09
CA PRO A 172 8.48 -0.05 -7.51
C PRO A 172 9.31 0.69 -8.56
N PHE A 173 9.84 1.85 -8.19
CA PHE A 173 10.64 2.74 -9.06
C PHE A 173 9.87 3.28 -10.29
N GLY A 174 8.56 3.13 -10.35
CA GLY A 174 7.79 3.41 -11.56
C GLY A 174 8.18 2.52 -12.75
N ALA A 175 8.76 1.35 -12.47
CA ALA A 175 9.32 0.46 -13.48
C ALA A 175 8.24 -0.31 -14.22
N ASP A 176 7.77 0.28 -15.32
CA ASP A 176 6.79 -0.33 -16.21
C ASP A 176 7.25 -1.70 -16.75
N ILE A 177 6.32 -2.63 -16.86
CA ILE A 177 6.58 -3.99 -17.36
C ILE A 177 6.43 -4.13 -18.88
N GLY A 178 6.00 -3.09 -19.58
CA GLY A 178 5.73 -3.07 -21.01
C GLY A 178 6.66 -2.16 -21.80
N ASP A 179 7.72 -1.63 -21.21
CA ASP A 179 8.61 -0.66 -21.86
C ASP A 179 7.82 0.52 -22.43
N TRP A 180 6.88 1.06 -21.64
CA TRP A 180 5.98 2.18 -21.99
C TRP A 180 5.06 1.91 -23.18
N ARG A 181 4.86 0.64 -23.54
CA ARG A 181 3.92 0.20 -24.55
C ARG A 181 2.63 -0.29 -23.94
N LEU A 182 1.57 -0.30 -24.71
CA LEU A 182 0.30 -0.89 -24.30
C LEU A 182 0.50 -2.37 -23.92
N TYR A 183 -0.09 -2.77 -22.82
CA TYR A 183 -0.06 -4.17 -22.39
C TYR A 183 -0.92 -5.02 -23.33
N THR A 184 -0.33 -6.07 -23.85
CA THR A 184 -0.98 -7.04 -24.72
C THR A 184 -0.75 -8.46 -24.21
N THR A 185 -1.48 -9.41 -24.77
CA THR A 185 -1.29 -10.83 -24.47
C THR A 185 0.07 -11.39 -24.89
N GLU A 186 0.91 -10.62 -25.57
CA GLU A 186 2.30 -10.98 -25.89
C GLU A 186 3.27 -10.68 -24.74
N ASN A 187 2.85 -9.86 -23.77
CA ASN A 187 3.65 -9.54 -22.60
C ASN A 187 3.44 -10.60 -21.49
N GLU A 188 4.44 -11.44 -21.27
CA GLU A 188 4.38 -12.54 -20.29
C GLU A 188 4.15 -12.04 -18.85
N ARG A 189 4.74 -10.89 -18.47
CA ARG A 189 4.59 -10.31 -17.12
C ARG A 189 3.17 -9.82 -16.90
N PHE A 190 2.61 -9.13 -17.89
CA PHE A 190 1.21 -8.70 -17.85
C PHE A 190 0.27 -9.89 -17.76
N ASN A 191 0.47 -10.93 -18.58
CA ASN A 191 -0.36 -12.13 -18.52
C ASN A 191 -0.32 -12.81 -17.16
N TYR A 192 0.86 -12.88 -16.55
CA TYR A 192 1.01 -13.46 -15.22
C TYR A 192 0.25 -12.65 -14.15
N LEU A 193 0.47 -11.34 -14.08
CA LEU A 193 -0.24 -10.48 -13.13
C LEU A 193 -1.76 -10.48 -13.37
N TYR A 194 -2.17 -10.47 -14.64
CA TYR A 194 -3.59 -10.53 -14.97
C TYR A 194 -4.23 -11.86 -14.53
N ALA A 195 -3.51 -12.98 -14.68
CA ALA A 195 -3.94 -14.29 -14.18
C ALA A 195 -3.96 -14.35 -12.64
N ALA A 196 -3.02 -13.69 -11.97
CA ALA A 196 -2.96 -13.52 -10.52
C ALA A 196 -4.08 -12.61 -9.94
N GLY A 197 -4.84 -11.92 -10.79
CA GLY A 197 -5.99 -11.13 -10.35
C GLY A 197 -5.84 -9.63 -10.52
N PHE A 198 -4.65 -9.11 -10.83
CA PHE A 198 -4.42 -7.68 -11.00
C PHE A 198 -5.15 -7.11 -12.23
N ARG A 199 -5.71 -5.91 -12.07
CA ARG A 199 -6.48 -5.20 -13.11
C ARG A 199 -6.06 -3.74 -13.26
N TYR A 200 -5.52 -3.14 -12.20
CA TYR A 200 -5.03 -1.77 -12.20
C TYR A 200 -3.52 -1.78 -12.03
N PHE A 201 -2.82 -1.26 -13.02
CA PHE A 201 -1.36 -1.27 -13.14
C PHE A 201 -0.88 0.17 -13.09
N CYS A 202 -0.26 0.57 -11.97
CA CYS A 202 0.07 1.95 -11.70
C CYS A 202 1.59 2.14 -11.70
N ASN A 203 2.06 3.08 -12.51
CA ASN A 203 3.43 3.55 -12.44
C ASN A 203 3.55 4.59 -11.33
N VAL A 204 4.67 4.59 -10.65
CA VAL A 204 5.05 5.65 -9.72
C VAL A 204 5.93 6.63 -10.47
N ASP A 205 5.35 7.66 -11.00
CA ASP A 205 6.09 8.73 -11.68
C ASP A 205 5.45 10.10 -11.46
N SER A 206 6.20 11.13 -11.81
CA SER A 206 5.75 12.51 -11.77
C SER A 206 5.20 13.00 -13.12
N ASN A 207 5.03 12.10 -14.10
CA ASN A 207 4.58 12.47 -15.43
C ASN A 207 3.05 12.58 -15.45
N GLN A 208 2.58 13.64 -16.07
CA GLN A 208 1.16 13.81 -16.36
C GLN A 208 0.89 13.22 -17.74
N TYR A 209 0.04 12.21 -17.79
CA TYR A 209 -0.51 11.71 -19.06
C TYR A 209 -1.79 12.49 -19.37
N TRP A 210 -1.82 13.08 -20.56
CA TRP A 210 -2.95 13.88 -21.04
C TRP A 210 -3.80 13.06 -22.02
#